data_a669cb8d225f2f880716ceafb12e55de
#
_entry.id   a669cb8d225f2f880716ceafb12e55de
#
_cell.length_a   1.000
_cell.length_b   1.000
_cell.length_c   1.000
_cell.angle_alpha   90.00
_cell.angle_beta   90.00
_cell.angle_gamma   90.00
#
_symmetry.space_group_name_H-M   'P 1'
#
loop_
_entity.id
_entity.type
_entity.pdbx_description
1 polymer ?
#
loop_
_entity_poly.entity_id
_entity_poly.type
_entity_poly.pdbx_seq_one_letter_code
_entity_poly.pdbx_strand_id
1 'polypeptide(L)'
;MQYKDKFDLILGRSKSLFQDDIDRNYEHIKSTIGNARVLVVGAAGSIGQAVACEIFKLQPICLHCVDTSENNLVELTRIIRSEYAQKNIDYMSVPIAMGSIEFDAFINSQPAYTHVFNLSALKHV
;
A
#
# COMPACT_ATOMS: atom_id res chain seq x y z
N MET A 1 9.42 18.19 -15.18
CA MET A 1 8.71 18.72 -14.01
C MET A 1 7.75 17.66 -13.50
N GLN A 2 7.84 17.35 -12.23
CA GLN A 2 6.95 16.38 -11.59
C GLN A 2 5.57 16.98 -11.35
N TYR A 3 4.57 16.13 -11.16
CA TYR A 3 3.20 16.57 -10.90
C TYR A 3 3.10 17.50 -9.69
N LYS A 4 3.85 17.20 -8.64
CA LYS A 4 3.89 18.03 -7.44
C LYS A 4 4.27 19.47 -7.77
N ASP A 5 5.31 19.66 -8.56
CA ASP A 5 5.78 20.99 -8.92
C ASP A 5 4.74 21.78 -9.71
N LYS A 6 4.01 21.09 -10.58
CA LYS A 6 2.92 21.72 -11.35
C LYS A 6 1.80 22.18 -10.46
N PHE A 7 1.40 21.36 -9.49
CA PHE A 7 0.38 21.72 -8.52
C PHE A 7 0.81 22.89 -7.65
N ASP A 8 2.06 22.92 -7.22
CA ASP A 8 2.59 23.99 -6.40
C ASP A 8 2.55 25.31 -7.16
N LEU A 9 2.89 25.30 -8.46
CA LEU A 9 2.80 26.50 -9.30
C LEU A 9 1.37 26.99 -9.45
N ILE A 10 0.41 26.09 -9.66
CA ILE A 10 -1.00 26.43 -9.85
C ILE A 10 -1.62 26.96 -8.56
N LEU A 11 -1.33 26.33 -7.44
CA LEU A 11 -1.93 26.64 -6.16
C LEU A 11 -1.19 27.73 -5.39
N GLY A 12 0.00 28.14 -5.87
CA GLY A 12 0.79 29.17 -5.20
C GLY A 12 1.34 28.74 -3.85
N ARG A 13 1.60 27.45 -3.68
CA ARG A 13 2.17 26.94 -2.44
C ARG A 13 3.18 25.83 -2.72
N SER A 14 4.12 25.65 -1.80
CA SER A 14 5.22 24.69 -1.93
C SER A 14 4.87 23.30 -1.41
N LYS A 15 3.74 23.12 -0.72
CA LYS A 15 3.30 21.84 -0.17
C LYS A 15 1.87 21.55 -0.58
N SER A 16 1.53 20.25 -0.72
CA SER A 16 0.14 19.84 -0.95
C SER A 16 -0.71 20.14 0.28
N LEU A 17 -2.05 20.14 0.09
CA LEU A 17 -2.99 20.34 1.19
C LEU A 17 -2.80 19.37 2.34
N PHE A 18 -2.41 18.12 2.02
CA PHE A 18 -2.31 17.06 3.02
C PHE A 18 -0.91 16.92 3.61
N GLN A 19 0.10 17.58 3.02
CA GLN A 19 1.49 17.39 3.47
C GLN A 19 1.71 17.89 4.89
N ASP A 20 1.10 19.00 5.28
CA ASP A 20 1.25 19.52 6.64
C ASP A 20 0.63 18.58 7.68
N ASP A 21 -0.52 17.97 7.34
CA ASP A 21 -1.14 17.00 8.23
C ASP A 21 -0.31 15.74 8.37
N ILE A 22 0.30 15.26 7.29
CA ILE A 22 1.21 14.12 7.31
C ILE A 22 2.43 14.44 8.16
N ASP A 23 3.04 15.61 7.96
CA ASP A 23 4.23 16.02 8.70
C ASP A 23 3.96 16.11 10.20
N ARG A 24 2.81 16.68 10.58
CA ARG A 24 2.43 16.81 11.98
C ARG A 24 2.16 15.47 12.66
N ASN A 25 1.66 14.49 11.90
CA ASN A 25 1.28 13.20 12.44
C ASN A 25 2.27 12.10 12.08
N TYR A 26 3.41 12.44 11.49
CA TYR A 26 4.34 11.46 10.92
C TYR A 26 4.81 10.44 11.96
N GLU A 27 5.20 10.89 13.14
CA GLU A 27 5.69 9.97 14.18
C GLU A 27 4.58 9.02 14.66
N HIS A 28 3.34 9.49 14.73
CA HIS A 28 2.22 8.67 15.10
C HIS A 28 1.92 7.62 14.02
N ILE A 29 1.89 8.05 12.75
CA ILE A 29 1.67 7.17 11.61
C ILE A 29 2.77 6.12 11.55
N LYS A 30 4.03 6.53 11.68
CA LYS A 30 5.18 5.64 11.65
C LYS A 30 5.11 4.60 12.76
N SER A 31 4.78 5.01 13.98
CA SER A 31 4.64 4.12 15.12
C SER A 31 3.50 3.12 14.92
N THR A 32 2.35 3.59 14.45
CA THR A 32 1.18 2.76 14.20
C THR A 32 1.47 1.70 13.14
N ILE A 33 2.00 2.13 11.99
CA ILE A 33 2.30 1.22 10.87
C ILE A 33 3.48 0.31 11.21
N GLY A 34 4.49 0.81 11.92
CA GLY A 34 5.66 0.01 12.32
C GLY A 34 5.32 -1.20 13.18
N ASN A 35 4.18 -1.16 13.87
CA ASN A 35 3.70 -2.27 14.70
C ASN A 35 2.54 -3.03 14.04
N ALA A 36 2.22 -2.72 12.80
CA ALA A 36 1.02 -3.23 12.14
C ALA A 36 1.29 -4.45 11.27
N ARG A 37 0.28 -5.28 11.18
CA ARG A 37 0.15 -6.32 10.17
C ARG A 37 -0.88 -5.82 9.15
N VAL A 38 -0.43 -5.49 7.95
CA VAL A 38 -1.23 -4.75 6.98
C VAL A 38 -1.58 -5.63 5.79
N LEU A 39 -2.86 -5.63 5.44
CA LEU A 39 -3.36 -6.25 4.21
C LEU A 39 -3.87 -5.14 3.29
N VAL A 40 -3.39 -5.14 2.05
CA VAL A 40 -3.88 -4.23 1.00
C VAL A 40 -4.59 -5.06 -0.06
N VAL A 41 -5.88 -4.84 -0.21
CA VAL A 41 -6.71 -5.47 -1.25
C VAL A 41 -6.88 -4.48 -2.39
N GLY A 42 -6.67 -4.93 -3.61
CA GLY A 42 -6.64 -4.04 -4.77
C GLY A 42 -5.28 -3.37 -4.93
N ALA A 43 -4.22 -4.04 -4.51
CA ALA A 43 -2.86 -3.48 -4.45
C ALA A 43 -2.24 -3.25 -5.83
N ALA A 44 -2.74 -3.91 -6.86
CA ALA A 44 -2.16 -3.84 -8.21
C ALA A 44 -2.61 -2.63 -9.03
N GLY A 45 -3.68 -1.94 -8.60
CA GLY A 45 -4.12 -0.70 -9.23
C GLY A 45 -3.15 0.44 -8.96
N SER A 46 -3.29 1.56 -9.65
CA SER A 46 -2.37 2.70 -9.50
C SER A 46 -2.39 3.28 -8.09
N ILE A 47 -3.57 3.42 -7.50
CA ILE A 47 -3.69 3.88 -6.12
C ILE A 47 -3.18 2.82 -5.15
N GLY A 48 -3.54 1.56 -5.38
CA GLY A 48 -3.12 0.45 -4.52
C GLY A 48 -1.60 0.30 -4.47
N GLN A 49 -0.93 0.40 -5.60
CA GLN A 49 0.54 0.34 -5.65
C GLN A 49 1.17 1.50 -4.88
N ALA A 50 0.65 2.71 -5.07
CA ALA A 50 1.16 3.88 -4.36
C ALA A 50 1.01 3.74 -2.85
N VAL A 51 -0.16 3.28 -2.39
CA VAL A 51 -0.42 3.05 -0.96
C VAL A 51 0.49 1.96 -0.41
N ALA A 52 0.63 0.85 -1.13
CA ALA A 52 1.50 -0.26 -0.70
C ALA A 52 2.95 0.20 -0.54
N CYS A 53 3.45 0.98 -1.49
CA CYS A 53 4.81 1.52 -1.40
C CYS A 53 5.00 2.45 -0.20
N GLU A 54 4.04 3.33 0.06
CA GLU A 54 4.11 4.24 1.21
C GLU A 54 4.07 3.47 2.53
N ILE A 55 3.23 2.43 2.62
CA ILE A 55 3.17 1.58 3.81
C ILE A 55 4.50 0.84 3.99
N PHE A 56 5.07 0.29 2.92
CA PHE A 56 6.34 -0.44 3.01
C PHE A 56 7.47 0.45 3.55
N LYS A 57 7.51 1.72 3.15
CA LYS A 57 8.50 2.68 3.67
C LYS A 57 8.43 2.85 5.19
N LEU A 58 7.26 2.68 5.78
CA LEU A 58 7.05 2.82 7.21
C LEU A 58 7.40 1.55 8.00
N GLN A 59 7.86 0.51 7.31
CA GLN A 59 8.40 -0.71 7.88
C GLN A 59 7.43 -1.45 8.80
N PRO A 60 6.26 -1.87 8.29
CA PRO A 60 5.33 -2.66 9.08
C PRO A 60 5.92 -4.03 9.43
N ILE A 61 5.30 -4.72 10.37
CA ILE A 61 5.66 -6.11 10.66
C ILE A 61 5.38 -6.98 9.43
N CYS A 62 4.23 -6.74 8.78
CA CYS A 62 3.85 -7.47 7.58
C CYS A 62 3.10 -6.54 6.63
N LEU A 63 3.35 -6.72 5.34
CA LEU A 63 2.59 -6.11 4.26
C LEU A 63 2.24 -7.20 3.26
N HIS A 64 0.97 -7.57 3.20
CA HIS A 64 0.46 -8.53 2.24
C HIS A 64 -0.43 -7.82 1.23
N CYS A 65 -0.17 -8.07 -0.04
CA CYS A 65 -0.86 -7.40 -1.15
C CYS A 65 -1.63 -8.42 -1.96
N VAL A 66 -2.91 -8.15 -2.18
CA VAL A 66 -3.83 -9.04 -2.87
C VAL A 66 -4.47 -8.30 -4.04
N ASP A 67 -4.49 -8.95 -5.20
CA ASP A 67 -5.18 -8.44 -6.39
C ASP A 67 -5.36 -9.60 -7.37
N THR A 68 -6.26 -9.43 -8.33
CA THR A 68 -6.44 -10.43 -9.40
C THR A 68 -5.40 -10.31 -10.49
N SER A 69 -4.75 -9.16 -10.64
CA SER A 69 -3.76 -8.92 -11.69
C SER A 69 -2.38 -9.39 -11.27
N GLU A 70 -2.03 -10.60 -11.65
CA GLU A 70 -0.71 -11.18 -11.34
C GLU A 70 0.43 -10.33 -11.89
N ASN A 71 0.31 -9.87 -13.15
CA ASN A 71 1.36 -9.08 -13.79
C ASN A 71 1.63 -7.77 -13.05
N ASN A 72 0.57 -7.09 -12.61
CA ASN A 72 0.72 -5.84 -11.89
C ASN A 72 1.25 -6.05 -10.47
N LEU A 73 0.93 -7.19 -9.85
CA LEU A 73 1.52 -7.56 -8.55
C LEU A 73 3.02 -7.85 -8.68
N VAL A 74 3.43 -8.49 -9.75
CA VAL A 74 4.86 -8.70 -10.04
C VAL A 74 5.57 -7.37 -10.20
N GLU A 75 4.97 -6.42 -10.91
CA GLU A 75 5.52 -5.07 -11.08
C GLU A 75 5.65 -4.36 -9.73
N LEU A 76 4.62 -4.41 -8.89
CA LEU A 76 4.67 -3.83 -7.54
C LEU A 76 5.80 -4.43 -6.72
N THR A 77 5.92 -5.76 -6.74
CA THR A 77 6.98 -6.45 -6.01
C THR A 77 8.36 -6.02 -6.49
N ARG A 78 8.52 -5.86 -7.80
CA ARG A 78 9.78 -5.41 -8.38
C ARG A 78 10.13 -4.00 -7.91
N ILE A 79 9.16 -3.09 -7.91
CA ILE A 79 9.35 -1.72 -7.44
C ILE A 79 9.77 -1.72 -5.96
N ILE A 80 9.05 -2.46 -5.13
CA ILE A 80 9.35 -2.53 -3.70
C ILE A 80 10.77 -3.05 -3.45
N ARG A 81 11.16 -4.11 -4.16
CA ARG A 81 12.48 -4.72 -3.96
C ARG A 81 13.60 -3.86 -4.50
N SER A 82 13.36 -3.09 -5.57
CA SER A 82 14.41 -2.29 -6.20
C SER A 82 14.58 -0.91 -5.55
N GLU A 83 13.50 -0.30 -5.06
CA GLU A 83 13.53 1.09 -4.60
C GLU A 83 13.61 1.22 -3.08
N TYR A 84 13.21 0.20 -2.33
CA TYR A 84 13.17 0.28 -0.88
C TYR A 84 14.06 -0.79 -0.26
N ALA A 85 15.00 -0.34 0.57
CA ALA A 85 15.93 -1.22 1.23
C ALA A 85 15.18 -2.25 2.07
N GLN A 86 15.60 -3.50 1.96
CA GLN A 86 14.96 -4.59 2.68
C GLN A 86 15.23 -4.52 4.17
N LYS A 87 14.19 -4.67 4.92
CA LYS A 87 14.22 -4.92 6.34
C LYS A 87 13.55 -6.28 6.58
N ASN A 88 13.41 -6.68 7.82
CA ASN A 88 12.72 -7.93 8.15
C ASN A 88 11.21 -7.76 8.10
N ILE A 89 10.70 -7.42 6.92
CA ILE A 89 9.26 -7.23 6.69
C ILE A 89 8.74 -8.49 6.01
N ASP A 90 7.68 -9.06 6.57
CA ASP A 90 6.96 -10.15 5.95
C ASP A 90 6.12 -9.58 4.80
N TYR A 91 6.63 -9.67 3.59
CA TYR A 91 5.97 -9.19 2.38
C TYR A 91 5.48 -10.36 1.54
N MET A 92 4.22 -10.29 1.13
CA MET A 92 3.65 -11.25 0.17
C MET A 92 2.81 -10.52 -0.86
N SER A 93 2.81 -11.04 -2.09
CA SER A 93 1.86 -10.65 -3.13
C SER A 93 1.12 -11.89 -3.60
N VAL A 94 -0.21 -11.85 -3.57
CA VAL A 94 -1.03 -13.03 -3.79
C VAL A 94 -2.10 -12.71 -4.86
N PRO A 95 -2.07 -13.39 -6.02
CA PRO A 95 -2.99 -13.10 -7.11
C PRO A 95 -4.32 -13.86 -6.91
N ILE A 96 -5.15 -13.35 -6.02
CA ILE A 96 -6.46 -13.94 -5.73
C ILE A 96 -7.51 -12.84 -5.67
N ALA A 97 -8.76 -13.21 -5.92
CA ALA A 97 -9.90 -12.31 -5.88
C ALA A 97 -10.47 -12.22 -4.46
N MET A 98 -10.74 -11.01 -4.01
CA MET A 98 -11.44 -10.79 -2.74
C MET A 98 -12.82 -11.49 -2.80
N GLY A 99 -13.18 -12.17 -1.73
CA GLY A 99 -14.45 -12.88 -1.64
C GLY A 99 -14.44 -14.28 -2.25
N SER A 100 -13.32 -14.71 -2.82
CA SER A 100 -13.18 -16.08 -3.33
C SER A 100 -12.88 -17.07 -2.18
N ILE A 101 -13.03 -18.35 -2.47
CA ILE A 101 -12.67 -19.41 -1.52
C ILE A 101 -11.17 -19.35 -1.21
N GLU A 102 -10.36 -19.08 -2.23
CA GLU A 102 -8.91 -18.94 -2.09
C GLU A 102 -8.54 -17.77 -1.19
N PHE A 103 -9.26 -16.65 -1.30
CA PHE A 103 -9.07 -15.49 -0.43
C PHE A 103 -9.38 -15.84 1.02
N ASP A 104 -10.51 -16.49 1.27
CA ASP A 104 -10.90 -16.90 2.62
C ASP A 104 -9.86 -17.86 3.22
N ALA A 105 -9.39 -18.81 2.44
CA ALA A 105 -8.36 -19.75 2.87
C ALA A 105 -7.04 -19.01 3.20
N PHE A 106 -6.66 -18.06 2.38
CA PHE A 106 -5.46 -17.27 2.61
C PHE A 106 -5.56 -16.48 3.92
N ILE A 107 -6.66 -15.75 4.12
CA ILE A 107 -6.87 -14.96 5.33
C ILE A 107 -6.86 -15.85 6.58
N ASN A 108 -7.53 -16.98 6.51
CA ASN A 108 -7.61 -17.90 7.65
C ASN A 108 -6.27 -18.59 7.97
N SER A 109 -5.35 -18.64 7.02
CA SER A 109 -4.02 -19.22 7.22
C SER A 109 -3.02 -18.25 7.85
N GLN A 110 -3.36 -16.98 7.94
CA GLN A 110 -2.46 -15.93 8.42
C GLN A 110 -2.82 -15.49 9.83
N PRO A 111 -1.84 -15.03 10.62
CA PRO A 111 -2.14 -14.29 11.85
C PRO A 111 -3.02 -13.07 11.52
N ALA A 112 -3.83 -12.65 12.47
CA ALA A 112 -4.76 -11.55 12.25
C ALA A 112 -4.06 -10.27 11.78
N TYR A 113 -4.65 -9.62 10.78
CA TYR A 113 -4.20 -8.30 10.35
C TYR A 113 -4.76 -7.24 11.28
N THR A 114 -3.94 -6.23 11.57
CA THR A 114 -4.36 -5.09 12.39
C THR A 114 -5.00 -3.99 11.55
N HIS A 115 -4.61 -3.90 10.28
CA HIS A 115 -5.11 -2.88 9.35
C HIS A 115 -5.37 -3.50 8.00
N VAL A 116 -6.52 -3.18 7.42
CA VAL A 116 -6.91 -3.63 6.08
C VAL A 116 -7.27 -2.42 5.25
N PHE A 117 -6.61 -2.27 4.11
CA PHE A 117 -6.92 -1.23 3.13
C PHE A 117 -7.59 -1.88 1.95
N ASN A 118 -8.87 -1.59 1.73
CA ASN A 118 -9.60 -2.11 0.58
C ASN A 118 -9.65 -1.03 -0.49
N LEU A 119 -8.80 -1.19 -1.49
CA LEU A 119 -8.65 -0.26 -2.61
C LEU A 119 -9.13 -0.87 -3.93
N SER A 120 -9.82 -2.00 -3.85
CA SER A 120 -10.37 -2.62 -5.05
C SER A 120 -11.50 -1.77 -5.61
N ALA A 121 -11.46 -1.54 -6.93
CA ALA A 121 -12.49 -0.76 -7.60
C ALA A 121 -13.69 -1.66 -7.91
N LEU A 122 -14.89 -1.18 -7.59
CA LEU A 122 -16.11 -1.77 -8.10
C LEU A 122 -16.30 -1.28 -9.52
N LYS A 123 -16.19 -2.21 -10.48
CA LYS A 123 -16.48 -1.89 -11.86
C LYS A 123 -17.93 -2.24 -12.15
N HIS A 124 -18.72 -1.22 -12.41
CA HIS A 124 -20.06 -1.39 -12.92
C HIS A 124 -19.97 -1.52 -14.44
N VAL A 125 -20.44 -2.61 -14.92
CA VAL A 125 -20.49 -2.86 -16.36
C VAL A 125 -21.87 -2.46 -16.86
#